data_8cf34428f5c5c677bbb0a0b67f66f744
#
_entry.id   8cf34428f5c5c677bbb0a0b67f66f744
#
_cell.length_a   1.000
_cell.length_b   1.000
_cell.length_c   1.000
_cell.angle_alpha   90.00
_cell.angle_beta   90.00
_cell.angle_gamma   90.00
#
_symmetry.space_group_name_H-M   'P 1'
#
loop_
_entity.id
_entity.type
_entity.pdbx_description
1 polymer ?
#
loop_
_entity_poly.entity_id
_entity_poly.type
_entity_poly.pdbx_seq_one_letter_code
_entity_poly.pdbx_strand_id
1 'polypeptide(L)'
;MTVADFPENMWKAILPAILMMLVVAAPARSETMAPSGPPVSKELKQVLDRLQRHYRDTRSFSAKFSEEIATVGAPKRIRQGTVSFRKPGRMLWEFQDPEKQTIVSDGEMLYSYDPDLNQVVETPLKQALKSSSATSFLLGIGNINRDFKAAFASPATPTGLVDLILDAKRGGYKIEVGLDPKTYNLITLTLTDQLGDTTRIDFSDVHDNVELPESIFAFKAPAGADVVTAPAAP
;
A
#
# COMPACT_ATOMS: atom_id res chain seq x y z
N MET A 1 27.44 -15.47 20.89
CA MET A 1 26.69 -14.21 20.92
C MET A 1 25.25 -14.56 20.74
N THR A 2 24.45 -14.38 21.78
CA THR A 2 23.10 -14.93 21.95
C THR A 2 22.10 -14.03 21.26
N VAL A 3 21.11 -14.62 20.59
CA VAL A 3 20.03 -14.02 19.76
C VAL A 3 19.03 -13.12 20.54
N ALA A 4 19.41 -12.50 21.65
CA ALA A 4 18.48 -11.98 22.65
C ALA A 4 18.38 -10.46 22.80
N ASP A 5 18.93 -9.64 21.89
CA ASP A 5 18.92 -8.16 22.07
C ASP A 5 18.58 -7.37 20.79
N PHE A 6 17.54 -7.80 20.04
CA PHE A 6 16.95 -6.92 19.03
C PHE A 6 15.75 -6.20 19.65
N PRO A 7 15.76 -4.86 19.74
CA PRO A 7 14.59 -4.12 20.22
C PRO A 7 13.40 -4.38 19.27
N GLU A 8 12.27 -4.81 19.83
CA GLU A 8 11.02 -5.15 19.12
C GLU A 8 10.49 -4.05 18.18
N ASN A 9 11.09 -2.86 18.20
CA ASN A 9 10.66 -1.71 17.42
C ASN A 9 11.54 -1.40 16.19
N MET A 10 12.65 -2.11 15.97
CA MET A 10 13.61 -1.74 14.92
C MET A 10 13.06 -2.04 13.51
N TRP A 11 12.29 -3.09 13.33
CA TRP A 11 11.65 -3.40 12.06
C TRP A 11 10.41 -2.52 11.74
N LYS A 12 9.87 -1.83 12.75
CA LYS A 12 8.84 -0.79 12.56
C LYS A 12 9.35 0.45 11.81
N ALA A 13 10.64 0.69 11.81
CA ALA A 13 11.26 1.80 11.09
C ALA A 13 11.69 1.44 9.65
N ILE A 14 11.82 0.15 9.34
CA ILE A 14 12.43 -0.33 8.10
C ILE A 14 11.40 -0.59 6.99
N LEU A 15 10.15 -0.89 7.35
CA LEU A 15 9.08 -1.07 6.37
C LEU A 15 8.27 0.23 6.28
N PRO A 16 8.07 0.81 5.08
CA PRO A 16 7.09 1.86 4.92
C PRO A 16 5.72 1.33 5.36
N ALA A 17 4.85 2.19 5.85
CA ALA A 17 3.53 1.87 6.42
C ALA A 17 2.64 0.94 5.57
N ILE A 18 3.01 0.71 4.32
CA ILE A 18 2.36 -0.23 3.39
C ILE A 18 2.60 -1.70 3.78
N LEU A 19 3.67 -2.02 4.51
CA LEU A 19 4.04 -3.41 4.83
C LEU A 19 3.95 -3.75 6.33
N MET A 20 3.67 -2.78 7.19
CA MET A 20 3.80 -2.96 8.61
C MET A 20 2.46 -3.05 9.33
N MET A 21 1.86 -4.24 9.34
CA MET A 21 0.89 -4.63 10.36
C MET A 21 0.79 -6.14 10.53
N LEU A 22 1.58 -6.61 11.49
CA LEU A 22 1.36 -7.88 12.16
C LEU A 22 0.43 -7.64 13.35
N VAL A 23 -0.82 -8.10 13.24
CA VAL A 23 -1.79 -8.09 14.33
C VAL A 23 -1.80 -9.44 15.01
N VAL A 24 -1.57 -9.44 16.31
CA VAL A 24 -1.89 -10.55 17.20
C VAL A 24 -3.41 -10.71 17.23
N ALA A 25 -3.91 -11.78 16.65
CA ALA A 25 -5.33 -12.09 16.67
C ALA A 25 -5.76 -12.67 18.02
N ALA A 26 -6.57 -11.95 18.76
CA ALA A 26 -7.39 -12.54 19.82
C ALA A 26 -8.63 -13.20 19.19
N PRO A 27 -9.12 -14.35 19.70
CA PRO A 27 -10.26 -15.03 19.13
C PRO A 27 -11.54 -14.23 19.42
N ALA A 28 -12.11 -13.61 18.40
CA ALA A 28 -13.41 -12.99 18.48
C ALA A 28 -14.52 -14.01 18.26
N ARG A 29 -15.47 -14.04 19.19
CA ARG A 29 -16.71 -14.80 19.12
C ARG A 29 -17.52 -14.37 17.90
N SER A 30 -17.90 -15.32 17.07
CA SER A 30 -18.78 -15.14 15.93
C SER A 30 -20.20 -14.83 16.38
N GLU A 31 -20.63 -13.58 16.29
CA GLU A 31 -22.04 -13.23 16.21
C GLU A 31 -22.40 -13.10 14.72
N THR A 32 -23.24 -14.02 14.27
CA THR A 32 -23.77 -14.03 12.91
C THR A 32 -24.84 -12.93 12.81
N MET A 33 -24.42 -11.71 12.49
CA MET A 33 -25.34 -10.65 12.05
C MET A 33 -25.41 -10.68 10.53
N ALA A 34 -26.62 -10.85 10.01
CA ALA A 34 -26.93 -10.69 8.59
C ALA A 34 -26.48 -9.29 8.10
N PRO A 35 -25.97 -9.14 6.86
CA PRO A 35 -25.52 -7.86 6.33
C PRO A 35 -26.72 -6.99 5.96
N SER A 36 -27.23 -6.18 6.89
CA SER A 36 -28.22 -5.14 6.65
C SER A 36 -27.52 -3.77 6.52
N GLY A 37 -26.75 -3.60 5.46
CA GLY A 37 -26.33 -2.27 5.00
C GLY A 37 -27.31 -1.76 3.93
N PRO A 38 -27.52 -0.43 3.78
CA PRO A 38 -28.32 0.10 2.69
C PRO A 38 -27.78 -0.39 1.33
N PRO A 39 -28.65 -0.64 0.34
CA PRO A 39 -28.19 -1.11 -0.96
C PRO A 39 -27.22 -0.10 -1.57
N VAL A 40 -26.10 -0.61 -2.09
CA VAL A 40 -25.10 0.20 -2.79
C VAL A 40 -25.78 1.01 -3.88
N SER A 41 -25.64 2.33 -3.84
CA SER A 41 -26.32 3.19 -4.83
C SER A 41 -25.85 2.82 -6.25
N LYS A 42 -26.75 3.00 -7.23
CA LYS A 42 -26.42 2.74 -8.65
C LYS A 42 -25.18 3.53 -9.10
N GLU A 43 -25.06 4.75 -8.59
CA GLU A 43 -23.92 5.63 -8.88
C GLU A 43 -22.60 5.07 -8.30
N LEU A 44 -22.60 4.68 -7.03
CA LEU A 44 -21.42 4.09 -6.41
C LEU A 44 -20.99 2.82 -7.15
N LYS A 45 -21.95 1.96 -7.51
CA LYS A 45 -21.66 0.76 -8.30
C LYS A 45 -21.00 1.10 -9.63
N GLN A 46 -21.49 2.11 -10.35
CA GLN A 46 -20.89 2.55 -11.62
C GLN A 46 -19.43 3.04 -11.44
N VAL A 47 -19.17 3.81 -10.38
CA VAL A 47 -17.82 4.28 -10.04
C VAL A 47 -16.92 3.10 -9.75
N LEU A 48 -17.32 2.16 -8.90
CA LEU A 48 -16.54 0.98 -8.55
C LEU A 48 -16.26 0.09 -9.77
N ASP A 49 -17.24 -0.09 -10.65
CA ASP A 49 -17.07 -0.87 -11.88
C ASP A 49 -16.08 -0.19 -12.85
N ARG A 50 -16.09 1.16 -12.93
CA ARG A 50 -15.10 1.91 -13.73
C ARG A 50 -13.70 1.82 -13.14
N LEU A 51 -13.57 2.01 -11.83
CA LEU A 51 -12.30 1.88 -11.12
C LEU A 51 -11.72 0.47 -11.30
N GLN A 52 -12.54 -0.57 -11.12
CA GLN A 52 -12.10 -1.95 -11.30
C GLN A 52 -11.66 -2.23 -12.75
N ARG A 53 -12.36 -1.66 -13.75
CA ARG A 53 -11.93 -1.78 -15.16
C ARG A 53 -10.61 -1.04 -15.39
N HIS A 54 -10.50 0.21 -14.95
CA HIS A 54 -9.28 1.00 -15.08
C HIS A 54 -8.07 0.22 -14.56
N TYR A 55 -8.14 -0.27 -13.30
CA TYR A 55 -7.07 -1.06 -12.72
C TYR A 55 -6.81 -2.39 -13.43
N ARG A 56 -7.84 -3.07 -13.93
CA ARG A 56 -7.65 -4.30 -14.69
C ARG A 56 -6.91 -4.04 -16.01
N ASP A 57 -7.26 -2.97 -16.70
CA ASP A 57 -6.79 -2.66 -18.05
C ASP A 57 -5.43 -1.93 -18.04
N THR A 58 -5.04 -1.31 -16.91
CA THR A 58 -3.71 -0.72 -16.70
C THR A 58 -2.66 -1.81 -16.53
N ARG A 59 -1.65 -1.83 -17.40
CA ARG A 59 -0.54 -2.81 -17.41
C ARG A 59 0.67 -2.31 -16.61
N SER A 60 0.91 -1.01 -16.69
CA SER A 60 2.01 -0.32 -16.02
C SER A 60 1.57 1.07 -15.59
N PHE A 61 2.27 1.61 -14.62
CA PHE A 61 1.98 2.90 -14.02
C PHE A 61 3.28 3.50 -13.51
N SER A 62 3.45 4.81 -13.67
CA SER A 62 4.51 5.56 -13.00
C SER A 62 3.97 6.88 -12.49
N ALA A 63 4.51 7.34 -11.35
CA ALA A 63 4.16 8.62 -10.75
C ALA A 63 5.27 9.12 -9.83
N LYS A 64 5.23 10.41 -9.51
CA LYS A 64 5.86 10.97 -8.31
C LYS A 64 4.90 10.82 -7.14
N PHE A 65 5.43 10.70 -5.93
CA PHE A 65 4.60 10.68 -4.73
C PHE A 65 5.17 11.55 -3.62
N SER A 66 4.26 12.02 -2.76
CA SER A 66 4.55 12.56 -1.44
C SER A 66 3.78 11.74 -0.43
N GLU A 67 4.48 11.16 0.54
CA GLU A 67 3.91 10.36 1.63
C GLU A 67 4.00 11.12 2.94
N GLU A 68 2.88 11.31 3.62
CA GLU A 68 2.80 11.82 4.99
C GLU A 68 2.43 10.68 5.94
N ILE A 69 3.27 10.45 6.93
CA ILE A 69 3.02 9.49 8.00
C ILE A 69 2.74 10.27 9.27
N ALA A 70 1.55 10.08 9.85
CA ALA A 70 1.15 10.67 11.12
C ALA A 70 0.84 9.57 12.13
N THR A 71 1.74 9.41 13.09
CA THR A 71 1.59 8.48 14.22
C THR A 71 1.08 9.24 15.43
N VAL A 72 0.11 8.68 16.13
CA VAL A 72 -0.46 9.31 17.33
C VAL A 72 0.63 9.58 18.37
N GLY A 73 0.75 10.85 18.77
CA GLY A 73 1.75 11.28 19.76
C GLY A 73 3.16 11.52 19.21
N ALA A 74 3.38 11.42 17.91
CA ALA A 74 4.67 11.69 17.28
C ALA A 74 4.57 12.82 16.22
N PRO A 75 5.67 13.50 15.90
CA PRO A 75 5.72 14.44 14.78
C PRO A 75 5.42 13.75 13.46
N LYS A 76 4.72 14.45 12.57
CA LYS A 76 4.50 13.97 11.20
C LYS A 76 5.83 13.84 10.46
N ARG A 77 5.93 12.80 9.64
CA ARG A 77 7.07 12.60 8.72
C ARG A 77 6.56 12.69 7.30
N ILE A 78 7.31 13.40 6.46
CA ILE A 78 6.99 13.51 5.03
C ILE A 78 8.15 12.91 4.26
N ARG A 79 7.86 12.04 3.30
CA ARG A 79 8.82 11.43 2.39
C ARG A 79 8.36 11.63 0.96
N GLN A 80 9.28 11.76 0.04
CA GLN A 80 8.99 11.96 -1.37
C GLN A 80 9.82 11.03 -2.24
N GLY A 81 9.32 10.75 -3.44
CA GLY A 81 10.02 9.88 -4.36
C GLY A 81 9.24 9.57 -5.63
N THR A 82 9.62 8.48 -6.26
CA THR A 82 8.99 7.96 -7.47
C THR A 82 8.49 6.54 -7.26
N VAL A 83 7.44 6.20 -7.97
CA VAL A 83 6.86 4.87 -7.96
C VAL A 83 6.62 4.37 -9.37
N SER A 84 6.92 3.10 -9.60
CA SER A 84 6.63 2.40 -10.85
C SER A 84 6.03 1.03 -10.56
N PHE A 85 4.96 0.69 -11.30
CA PHE A 85 4.32 -0.62 -11.24
C PHE A 85 4.24 -1.22 -12.62
N ARG A 86 4.43 -2.53 -12.72
CA ARG A 86 4.17 -3.32 -13.93
C ARG A 86 3.61 -4.69 -13.57
N LYS A 87 2.46 -5.01 -14.12
CA LYS A 87 1.85 -6.33 -13.91
C LYS A 87 2.64 -7.43 -14.61
N PRO A 88 2.67 -8.65 -14.03
CA PRO A 88 2.16 -8.99 -12.70
C PRO A 88 3.20 -8.75 -11.58
N GLY A 89 2.78 -8.10 -10.50
CA GLY A 89 3.50 -8.08 -9.22
C GLY A 89 4.82 -7.31 -9.16
N ARG A 90 5.26 -6.67 -10.26
CA ARG A 90 6.49 -5.87 -10.27
C ARG A 90 6.21 -4.48 -9.77
N MET A 91 7.05 -3.98 -8.88
CA MET A 91 6.98 -2.62 -8.37
C MET A 91 8.36 -2.10 -7.99
N LEU A 92 8.51 -0.78 -8.03
CA LEU A 92 9.66 -0.05 -7.58
C LEU A 92 9.18 1.22 -6.89
N TRP A 93 9.52 1.40 -5.63
CA TRP A 93 9.40 2.64 -4.89
C TRP A 93 10.79 3.14 -4.58
N GLU A 94 11.10 4.36 -4.97
CA GLU A 94 12.36 5.03 -4.68
C GLU A 94 12.08 6.25 -3.83
N PHE A 95 12.33 6.18 -2.54
CA PHE A 95 12.31 7.32 -1.64
C PHE A 95 13.60 8.11 -1.82
N GLN A 96 13.47 9.41 -1.98
CA GLN A 96 14.59 10.28 -2.33
C GLN A 96 14.86 11.32 -1.24
N ASP A 97 13.84 11.74 -0.50
CA ASP A 97 13.92 12.80 0.49
C ASP A 97 12.93 12.53 1.65
N PRO A 98 13.33 12.75 2.92
CA PRO A 98 14.68 13.08 3.42
C PRO A 98 15.61 11.86 3.48
N GLU A 99 15.06 10.66 3.60
CA GLU A 99 15.78 9.40 3.76
C GLU A 99 15.69 8.58 2.47
N LYS A 100 16.81 8.08 2.00
CA LYS A 100 16.84 7.22 0.82
C LYS A 100 16.43 5.81 1.21
N GLN A 101 15.49 5.23 0.49
CA GLN A 101 15.09 3.85 0.63
C GLN A 101 14.62 3.33 -0.73
N THR A 102 14.88 2.08 -1.02
CA THR A 102 14.36 1.44 -2.23
C THR A 102 13.54 0.22 -1.84
N ILE A 103 12.30 0.14 -2.38
CA ILE A 103 11.47 -1.04 -2.24
C ILE A 103 11.18 -1.54 -3.65
N VAL A 104 11.61 -2.75 -3.95
CA VAL A 104 11.45 -3.32 -5.28
C VAL A 104 10.89 -4.73 -5.20
N SER A 105 10.00 -5.06 -6.14
CA SER A 105 9.55 -6.44 -6.34
C SER A 105 9.76 -6.86 -7.79
N ASP A 106 10.31 -8.04 -7.97
CA ASP A 106 10.47 -8.70 -9.27
C ASP A 106 9.23 -9.51 -9.70
N GLY A 107 8.21 -9.60 -8.83
CA GLY A 107 6.99 -10.38 -9.00
C GLY A 107 6.96 -11.65 -8.14
N GLU A 108 8.08 -12.06 -7.56
CA GLU A 108 8.20 -13.23 -6.67
C GLU A 108 8.65 -12.82 -5.27
N MET A 109 9.62 -11.95 -5.18
CA MET A 109 10.18 -11.42 -3.94
C MET A 109 9.96 -9.92 -3.85
N LEU A 110 9.92 -9.43 -2.64
CA LEU A 110 9.95 -8.03 -2.26
C LEU A 110 11.23 -7.77 -1.50
N TYR A 111 12.00 -6.79 -1.95
CA TYR A 111 13.23 -6.32 -1.34
C TYR A 111 13.05 -4.91 -0.82
N SER A 112 13.39 -4.66 0.43
CA SER A 112 13.45 -3.32 1.01
C SER A 112 14.89 -3.03 1.39
N TYR A 113 15.53 -2.10 0.68
CA TYR A 113 16.90 -1.69 0.92
C TYR A 113 16.95 -0.33 1.59
N ASP A 114 17.61 -0.28 2.74
CA ASP A 114 17.94 0.91 3.49
C ASP A 114 19.46 1.16 3.35
N PRO A 115 19.87 2.19 2.60
CA PRO A 115 21.30 2.46 2.41
C PRO A 115 22.00 2.99 3.67
N ASP A 116 21.29 3.66 4.59
CA ASP A 116 21.89 4.19 5.82
C ASP A 116 22.24 3.06 6.80
N LEU A 117 21.42 2.01 6.82
CA LEU A 117 21.70 0.79 7.57
C LEU A 117 22.54 -0.22 6.78
N ASN A 118 22.71 0.00 5.48
CA ASN A 118 23.26 -0.96 4.53
C ASN A 118 22.61 -2.35 4.66
N GLN A 119 21.28 -2.38 4.81
CA GLN A 119 20.49 -3.58 5.07
C GLN A 119 19.44 -3.81 4.00
N VAL A 120 19.27 -5.06 3.62
CA VAL A 120 18.18 -5.54 2.74
C VAL A 120 17.28 -6.46 3.53
N VAL A 121 15.98 -6.19 3.51
CA VAL A 121 14.96 -7.11 4.00
C VAL A 121 14.29 -7.78 2.81
N GLU A 122 14.35 -9.11 2.76
CA GLU A 122 13.69 -9.94 1.73
C GLU A 122 12.39 -10.54 2.27
N THR A 123 11.34 -10.44 1.49
CA THR A 123 10.03 -11.02 1.84
C THR A 123 9.41 -11.67 0.60
N PRO A 124 8.94 -12.92 0.66
CA PRO A 124 8.15 -13.50 -0.43
C PRO A 124 6.94 -12.61 -0.73
N LEU A 125 6.76 -12.19 -2.00
CA LEU A 125 5.68 -11.27 -2.38
C LEU A 125 4.30 -11.80 -1.97
N LYS A 126 4.08 -13.11 -2.10
CA LYS A 126 2.83 -13.75 -1.67
C LYS A 126 2.55 -13.56 -0.17
N GLN A 127 3.58 -13.52 0.66
CA GLN A 127 3.46 -13.27 2.10
C GLN A 127 3.13 -11.79 2.35
N ALA A 128 3.86 -10.88 1.72
CA ALA A 128 3.59 -9.45 1.80
C ALA A 128 2.15 -9.08 1.40
N LEU A 129 1.62 -9.72 0.35
CA LEU A 129 0.25 -9.51 -0.12
C LEU A 129 -0.83 -10.09 0.81
N LYS A 130 -0.53 -11.14 1.56
CA LYS A 130 -1.48 -11.71 2.53
C LYS A 130 -1.72 -10.77 3.71
N SER A 131 -0.69 -10.05 4.12
CA SER A 131 -0.73 -9.15 5.28
C SER A 131 -1.34 -7.77 4.95
N SER A 132 -1.50 -7.41 3.68
CA SER A 132 -1.98 -6.06 3.30
C SER A 132 -2.95 -6.07 2.12
N SER A 133 -4.23 -5.79 2.41
CA SER A 133 -5.25 -5.54 1.37
C SER A 133 -4.94 -4.29 0.54
N ALA A 134 -4.31 -3.29 1.15
CA ALA A 134 -3.91 -2.06 0.47
C ALA A 134 -2.84 -2.31 -0.59
N THR A 135 -1.80 -3.08 -0.26
CA THR A 135 -0.76 -3.49 -1.23
C THR A 135 -1.36 -4.30 -2.37
N SER A 136 -2.28 -5.23 -2.07
CA SER A 136 -2.99 -6.01 -3.09
C SER A 136 -3.81 -5.13 -4.01
N PHE A 137 -4.46 -4.09 -3.46
CA PHE A 137 -5.22 -3.10 -4.23
C PHE A 137 -4.29 -2.31 -5.16
N LEU A 138 -3.21 -1.73 -4.64
CA LEU A 138 -2.25 -0.94 -5.42
C LEU A 138 -1.60 -1.76 -6.53
N LEU A 139 -1.30 -3.02 -6.29
CA LEU A 139 -0.74 -3.93 -7.30
C LEU A 139 -1.78 -4.44 -8.32
N GLY A 140 -3.04 -4.01 -8.21
CA GLY A 140 -4.11 -4.41 -9.12
C GLY A 140 -4.48 -5.90 -9.05
N ILE A 141 -4.11 -6.58 -7.94
CA ILE A 141 -4.38 -8.01 -7.71
C ILE A 141 -5.72 -8.19 -6.97
N GLY A 142 -6.17 -7.14 -6.25
CA GLY A 142 -7.39 -7.14 -5.47
C GLY A 142 -8.67 -7.02 -6.32
N ASN A 143 -9.78 -7.45 -5.76
CA ASN A 143 -11.12 -7.19 -6.29
C ASN A 143 -11.86 -6.27 -5.33
N ILE A 144 -12.15 -5.03 -5.77
CA ILE A 144 -12.72 -3.98 -4.92
C ILE A 144 -14.04 -4.46 -4.30
N ASN A 145 -14.92 -5.02 -5.09
CA ASN A 145 -16.24 -5.46 -4.62
C ASN A 145 -16.18 -6.67 -3.67
N ARG A 146 -15.18 -7.55 -3.87
CA ARG A 146 -14.99 -8.73 -3.01
C ARG A 146 -14.32 -8.36 -1.70
N ASP A 147 -13.30 -7.51 -1.75
CA ASP A 147 -12.34 -7.33 -0.66
C ASP A 147 -12.70 -6.14 0.25
N PHE A 148 -13.56 -5.22 -0.24
CA PHE A 148 -13.93 -3.99 0.48
C PHE A 148 -15.44 -3.79 0.58
N LYS A 149 -15.86 -3.05 1.61
CA LYS A 149 -17.13 -2.32 1.63
C LYS A 149 -16.81 -0.89 1.22
N ALA A 150 -17.49 -0.40 0.18
CA ALA A 150 -17.21 0.92 -0.38
C ALA A 150 -18.38 1.88 -0.13
N ALA A 151 -18.04 3.15 0.09
CA ALA A 151 -18.97 4.28 0.16
C ALA A 151 -18.33 5.52 -0.45
N PHE A 152 -19.14 6.49 -0.88
CA PHE A 152 -18.60 7.83 -1.13
C PHE A 152 -18.18 8.47 0.18
N ALA A 153 -17.09 9.22 0.17
CA ALA A 153 -16.72 10.06 1.29
C ALA A 153 -17.76 11.19 1.45
N SER A 154 -18.11 11.49 2.70
CA SER A 154 -19.06 12.56 3.03
C SER A 154 -18.50 13.40 4.18
N PRO A 155 -18.51 14.72 4.06
CA PRO A 155 -18.88 15.52 2.87
C PRO A 155 -17.90 15.34 1.72
N ALA A 156 -18.40 15.55 0.48
CA ALA A 156 -17.52 15.57 -0.68
C ALA A 156 -16.43 16.64 -0.49
N THR A 157 -15.18 16.27 -0.69
CA THR A 157 -14.09 17.23 -0.55
C THR A 157 -14.10 18.21 -1.74
N PRO A 158 -13.74 19.50 -1.54
CA PRO A 158 -13.74 20.49 -2.62
C PRO A 158 -12.63 20.25 -3.67
N THR A 159 -11.96 19.12 -3.64
CA THR A 159 -10.82 18.78 -4.51
C THR A 159 -11.18 18.52 -5.96
N GLY A 160 -12.47 18.31 -6.27
CA GLY A 160 -12.93 17.88 -7.60
C GLY A 160 -12.62 16.42 -7.92
N LEU A 161 -12.13 15.64 -6.95
CA LEU A 161 -11.87 14.21 -7.06
C LEU A 161 -13.15 13.41 -6.76
N VAL A 162 -13.16 12.16 -7.19
CA VAL A 162 -14.15 11.18 -6.74
C VAL A 162 -13.59 10.49 -5.50
N ASP A 163 -14.09 10.89 -4.32
CA ASP A 163 -13.58 10.41 -3.04
C ASP A 163 -14.40 9.21 -2.55
N LEU A 164 -13.71 8.10 -2.30
CA LEU A 164 -14.27 6.86 -1.81
C LEU A 164 -13.64 6.46 -0.48
N ILE A 165 -14.47 5.86 0.38
CA ILE A 165 -14.04 5.11 1.56
C ILE A 165 -14.15 3.62 1.23
N LEU A 166 -13.08 2.89 1.44
CA LEU A 166 -12.96 1.46 1.22
C LEU A 166 -12.62 0.80 2.57
N ASP A 167 -13.61 0.22 3.23
CA ASP A 167 -13.38 -0.54 4.45
C ASP A 167 -12.98 -1.96 4.08
N ALA A 168 -11.76 -2.35 4.46
CA ALA A 168 -11.28 -3.69 4.22
C ALA A 168 -12.11 -4.71 5.01
N LYS A 169 -12.65 -5.73 4.33
CA LYS A 169 -13.40 -6.82 4.99
C LYS A 169 -12.51 -7.70 5.87
N ARG A 170 -11.20 -7.58 5.72
CA ARG A 170 -10.18 -8.26 6.53
C ARG A 170 -9.06 -7.26 6.82
N GLY A 171 -8.48 -7.33 8.03
CA GLY A 171 -7.30 -6.55 8.38
C GLY A 171 -7.54 -5.22 9.09
N GLY A 172 -8.82 -4.77 9.24
CA GLY A 172 -9.15 -3.63 10.10
C GLY A 172 -8.61 -2.26 9.66
N TYR A 173 -8.38 -2.07 8.36
CA TYR A 173 -7.97 -0.79 7.80
C TYR A 173 -9.12 -0.06 7.16
N LYS A 174 -9.11 1.26 7.31
CA LYS A 174 -9.88 2.19 6.51
C LYS A 174 -8.97 2.76 5.43
N ILE A 175 -9.40 2.68 4.19
CA ILE A 175 -8.71 3.24 3.04
C ILE A 175 -9.59 4.34 2.46
N GLU A 176 -9.05 5.54 2.34
CA GLU A 176 -9.69 6.64 1.62
C GLU A 176 -8.91 6.87 0.34
N VAL A 177 -9.62 6.96 -0.79
CA VAL A 177 -9.01 7.20 -2.10
C VAL A 177 -9.67 8.37 -2.78
N GLY A 178 -8.88 9.26 -3.37
CA GLY A 178 -9.33 10.30 -4.26
C GLY A 178 -8.91 9.97 -5.69
N LEU A 179 -9.86 9.91 -6.59
CA LEU A 179 -9.67 9.52 -7.99
C LEU A 179 -9.91 10.71 -8.91
N ASP A 180 -9.09 10.82 -9.94
CA ASP A 180 -9.38 11.73 -11.04
C ASP A 180 -10.72 11.34 -11.70
N PRO A 181 -11.69 12.25 -11.83
CA PRO A 181 -13.04 11.92 -12.32
C PRO A 181 -13.08 11.51 -13.80
N LYS A 182 -12.05 11.83 -14.58
CA LYS A 182 -11.98 11.55 -16.02
C LYS A 182 -11.23 10.24 -16.29
N THR A 183 -10.04 10.11 -15.69
CA THR A 183 -9.13 8.98 -15.94
C THR A 183 -9.34 7.83 -14.96
N TYR A 184 -9.86 8.09 -13.76
CA TYR A 184 -9.92 7.17 -12.63
C TYR A 184 -8.54 6.80 -12.06
N ASN A 185 -7.51 7.59 -12.39
CA ASN A 185 -6.20 7.47 -11.76
C ASN A 185 -6.30 7.80 -10.27
N LEU A 186 -5.57 7.03 -9.47
CA LEU A 186 -5.42 7.30 -8.05
C LEU A 186 -4.56 8.56 -7.87
N ILE A 187 -5.15 9.60 -7.27
CA ILE A 187 -4.48 10.86 -6.97
C ILE A 187 -4.12 10.93 -5.49
N THR A 188 -5.00 10.46 -4.61
CA THR A 188 -4.72 10.41 -3.18
C THR A 188 -5.09 9.05 -2.61
N LEU A 189 -4.31 8.59 -1.65
CA LEU A 189 -4.56 7.39 -0.86
C LEU A 189 -4.27 7.70 0.59
N THR A 190 -5.23 7.44 1.48
CA THR A 190 -5.00 7.51 2.93
C THR A 190 -5.34 6.17 3.55
N LEU A 191 -4.41 5.63 4.30
CA LEU A 191 -4.58 4.44 5.12
C LEU A 191 -4.71 4.87 6.56
N THR A 192 -5.75 4.40 7.26
CA THR A 192 -5.89 4.58 8.71
C THR A 192 -5.95 3.21 9.35
N ASP A 193 -5.13 3.00 10.36
CA ASP A 193 -5.11 1.77 11.12
C ASP A 193 -6.04 1.81 12.34
N GLN A 194 -6.09 0.71 13.09
CA GLN A 194 -6.92 0.58 14.28
C GLN A 194 -6.43 1.45 15.46
N LEU A 195 -5.18 1.88 15.45
CA LEU A 195 -4.59 2.75 16.46
C LEU A 195 -4.78 4.24 16.14
N GLY A 196 -5.28 4.54 14.94
CA GLY A 196 -5.47 5.89 14.44
C GLY A 196 -4.24 6.46 13.74
N ASP A 197 -3.21 5.66 13.52
CA ASP A 197 -2.07 6.07 12.71
C ASP A 197 -2.50 6.18 11.24
N THR A 198 -2.02 7.21 10.56
CA THR A 198 -2.38 7.46 9.17
C THR A 198 -1.16 7.52 8.28
N THR A 199 -1.28 6.95 7.09
CA THR A 199 -0.34 7.15 5.99
C THR A 199 -1.11 7.70 4.81
N ARG A 200 -0.80 8.92 4.42
CA ARG A 200 -1.37 9.58 3.24
C ARG A 200 -0.32 9.62 2.13
N ILE A 201 -0.72 9.24 0.92
CA ILE A 201 0.11 9.32 -0.27
C ILE A 201 -0.64 10.16 -1.30
N ASP A 202 0.00 11.23 -1.75
CA ASP A 202 -0.46 12.06 -2.85
C ASP A 202 0.40 11.76 -4.08
N PHE A 203 -0.25 11.38 -5.20
CA PHE A 203 0.40 11.08 -6.46
C PHE A 203 0.31 12.26 -7.41
N SER A 204 1.40 12.53 -8.11
CA SER A 204 1.49 13.54 -9.15
C SER A 204 2.25 12.98 -10.36
N ASP A 205 2.15 13.66 -11.50
CA ASP A 205 2.83 13.22 -12.73
C ASP A 205 2.52 11.76 -13.08
N VAL A 206 1.22 11.44 -13.04
CA VAL A 206 0.70 10.07 -13.18
C VAL A 206 0.64 9.69 -14.66
N HIS A 207 1.27 8.59 -15.01
CA HIS A 207 1.29 8.02 -16.37
C HIS A 207 0.92 6.54 -16.34
N ASP A 208 -0.13 6.18 -17.06
CA ASP A 208 -0.56 4.80 -17.25
C ASP A 208 0.02 4.19 -18.53
N ASN A 209 0.20 2.88 -18.51
CA ASN A 209 0.61 2.08 -19.65
C ASN A 209 1.93 2.55 -20.29
N VAL A 210 2.83 3.12 -19.47
CA VAL A 210 4.17 3.51 -19.88
C VAL A 210 5.05 2.27 -20.11
N GLU A 211 6.00 2.39 -21.02
CA GLU A 211 6.99 1.34 -21.20
C GLU A 211 8.02 1.39 -20.08
N LEU A 212 8.06 0.33 -19.28
CA LEU A 212 8.98 0.17 -18.16
C LEU A 212 9.89 -1.04 -18.43
N PRO A 213 11.21 -0.84 -18.56
CA PRO A 213 12.12 -1.95 -18.79
C PRO A 213 12.15 -2.91 -17.60
N GLU A 214 12.36 -4.18 -17.86
CA GLU A 214 12.41 -5.22 -16.83
C GLU A 214 13.50 -5.00 -15.78
N SER A 215 14.61 -4.42 -16.24
CA SER A 215 15.80 -4.17 -15.45
C SER A 215 15.58 -3.27 -14.22
N ILE A 216 14.59 -2.35 -14.24
CA ILE A 216 14.31 -1.50 -13.08
C ILE A 216 13.68 -2.28 -11.91
N PHE A 217 13.11 -3.45 -12.18
CA PHE A 217 12.51 -4.33 -11.18
C PHE A 217 13.45 -5.45 -10.74
N ALA A 218 14.64 -5.54 -11.35
CA ALA A 218 15.66 -6.51 -10.95
C ALA A 218 16.50 -5.92 -9.82
N PHE A 219 16.42 -6.53 -8.64
CA PHE A 219 17.20 -6.11 -7.49
C PHE A 219 18.43 -7.01 -7.28
N LYS A 220 19.54 -6.37 -6.95
CA LYS A 220 20.73 -7.05 -6.47
C LYS A 220 21.24 -6.33 -5.23
N ALA A 221 21.34 -7.05 -4.14
CA ALA A 221 21.88 -6.50 -2.91
C ALA A 221 23.26 -5.87 -3.16
N PRO A 222 23.52 -4.64 -2.68
CA PRO A 222 24.85 -4.02 -2.73
C PRO A 222 25.89 -4.87 -2.03
N ALA A 223 27.16 -4.71 -2.45
CA ALA A 223 28.26 -5.44 -1.83
C ALA A 223 28.37 -5.06 -0.33
N GLY A 224 28.40 -6.04 0.54
CA GLY A 224 28.51 -5.86 1.98
C GLY A 224 27.21 -5.47 2.69
N ALA A 225 26.08 -5.46 1.97
CA ALA A 225 24.79 -5.28 2.63
C ALA A 225 24.43 -6.50 3.48
N ASP A 226 23.86 -6.24 4.66
CA ASP A 226 23.27 -7.28 5.51
C ASP A 226 21.90 -7.69 4.93
N VAL A 227 21.77 -8.96 4.55
CA VAL A 227 20.53 -9.48 3.95
C VAL A 227 19.80 -10.32 4.98
N VAL A 228 18.61 -9.88 5.36
CA VAL A 228 17.74 -10.57 6.32
C VAL A 228 16.42 -10.97 5.67
N THR A 229 15.94 -12.17 5.96
CA THR A 229 14.62 -12.61 5.52
C THR A 229 13.58 -12.24 6.56
N ALA A 230 12.51 -11.58 6.15
CA ALA A 230 11.41 -11.27 7.06
C ALA A 230 10.82 -12.57 7.65
N PRO A 231 10.57 -12.63 8.97
CA PRO A 231 9.95 -13.80 9.58
C PRO A 231 8.58 -14.06 8.95
N ALA A 232 8.21 -15.34 8.80
CA ALA A 232 6.89 -15.69 8.34
C ALA A 232 5.84 -15.11 9.31
N ALA A 233 4.81 -14.46 8.76
CA ALA A 233 3.67 -14.04 9.56
C ALA A 233 3.00 -15.27 10.17
N PRO A 234 2.64 -15.25 11.47
CA PRO A 234 2.00 -16.35 12.16
C PRO A 234 0.62 -16.70 11.56
#